data_8125897c1248fbf23b20553ef2115e2a
#
_entry.id   8125897c1248fbf23b20553ef2115e2a
#
_cell.length_a   1.000
_cell.length_b   1.000
_cell.length_c   1.000
_cell.angle_alpha   90.00
_cell.angle_beta   90.00
_cell.angle_gamma   90.00
#
_symmetry.space_group_name_H-M   'P 1'
#
loop_
_entity.id
_entity.type
_entity.pdbx_description
1 polymer ?
#
loop_
_entity_poly.entity_id
_entity_poly.type
_entity_poly.pdbx_seq_one_letter_code
_entity_poly.pdbx_strand_id
1 'polypeptide(L)'
;MAKIFTLDGRCMTLDKSLDAMQQQLDPREFFRANRQYIIARKAVRDISQWFKSKLRVNMLITPPDDIVVPNTSAAEFKQWIVMG
;
A
#
# COMPACT_ATOMS: atom_id res chain seq x y z
N MET A 1 -13.33 -2.71 -6.04
CA MET A 1 -13.24 -1.25 -6.03
C MET A 1 -11.85 -0.81 -5.60
N ALA A 2 -11.37 0.26 -6.19
CA ALA A 2 -10.07 0.80 -5.85
C ALA A 2 -10.12 1.58 -4.54
N LYS A 3 -9.12 1.39 -3.67
CA LYS A 3 -9.04 2.07 -2.38
C LYS A 3 -7.67 2.67 -2.18
N ILE A 4 -7.63 3.82 -1.53
CA ILE A 4 -6.38 4.50 -1.20
C ILE A 4 -6.34 4.79 0.29
N PHE A 5 -5.20 4.48 0.94
CA PHE A 5 -4.94 4.84 2.33
C PHE A 5 -4.07 6.09 2.36
N THR A 6 -4.60 7.16 2.93
CA THR A 6 -3.93 8.45 2.98
C THR A 6 -3.10 8.61 4.25
N LEU A 7 -2.37 9.73 4.34
CA LEU A 7 -1.48 10.03 5.45
C LEU A 7 -2.19 10.12 6.81
N ASP A 8 -3.46 10.54 6.81
CA ASP A 8 -4.25 10.65 8.02
C ASP A 8 -4.99 9.35 8.37
N GLY A 9 -4.67 8.27 7.66
CA GLY A 9 -5.26 6.96 7.92
C GLY A 9 -6.62 6.73 7.32
N ARG A 10 -7.09 7.61 6.47
CA ARG A 10 -8.38 7.45 5.81
C ARG A 10 -8.28 6.46 4.67
N CYS A 11 -9.30 5.62 4.55
CA CYS A 11 -9.47 4.73 3.41
C CYS A 11 -10.55 5.32 2.52
N MET A 12 -10.18 5.70 1.30
CA MET A 12 -11.12 6.28 0.34
C MET A 12 -11.34 5.32 -0.81
N THR A 13 -12.61 5.17 -1.19
CA THR A 13 -12.97 4.42 -2.38
C THR A 13 -13.00 5.39 -3.57
N LEU A 14 -12.37 4.96 -4.68
CA LEU A 14 -12.23 5.83 -5.85
C LEU A 14 -13.01 5.26 -7.02
N ASP A 15 -13.62 6.17 -7.80
CA ASP A 15 -14.28 5.82 -9.05
C ASP A 15 -13.27 5.61 -10.17
N LYS A 16 -12.08 6.16 -10.04
CA LYS A 16 -11.02 6.03 -11.03
C LYS A 16 -10.21 4.77 -10.79
N SER A 17 -9.56 4.26 -11.84
CA SER A 17 -8.66 3.12 -11.70
C SER A 17 -7.44 3.51 -10.84
N LEU A 18 -6.87 2.54 -10.15
CA LEU A 18 -5.64 2.77 -9.38
C LEU A 18 -4.48 3.14 -10.30
N ASP A 19 -4.46 2.63 -11.53
CA ASP A 19 -3.41 2.99 -12.49
C ASP A 19 -3.40 4.50 -12.77
N ALA A 20 -4.57 5.07 -12.99
CA ALA A 20 -4.70 6.51 -13.23
C ALA A 20 -4.29 7.32 -12.00
N MET A 21 -4.71 6.88 -10.82
CA MET A 21 -4.37 7.57 -9.57
C MET A 21 -2.87 7.47 -9.29
N GLN A 22 -2.27 6.32 -9.54
CA GLN A 22 -0.85 6.09 -9.29
C GLN A 22 0.02 7.10 -10.06
N GLN A 23 -0.39 7.46 -11.26
CA GLN A 23 0.36 8.42 -12.08
C GLN A 23 0.32 9.84 -11.51
N GLN A 24 -0.68 10.15 -10.71
CA GLN A 24 -0.85 11.48 -10.12
C GLN A 24 -0.22 11.61 -8.74
N LEU A 25 0.16 10.51 -8.12
CA LEU A 25 0.70 10.49 -6.77
C LEU A 25 2.22 10.43 -6.79
N ASP A 26 2.84 11.05 -5.78
CA ASP A 26 4.30 11.00 -5.62
C ASP A 26 4.72 9.56 -5.27
N PRO A 27 5.53 8.89 -6.12
CA PRO A 27 5.94 7.52 -5.86
C PRO A 27 6.80 7.33 -4.61
N ARG A 28 7.37 8.41 -4.07
CA ARG A 28 8.11 8.34 -2.81
C ARG A 28 7.20 8.29 -1.59
N GLU A 29 6.00 8.86 -1.71
CA GLU A 29 5.04 8.94 -0.62
C GLU A 29 3.97 7.86 -0.69
N PHE A 30 3.71 7.33 -1.87
CA PHE A 30 2.64 6.36 -2.10
C PHE A 30 3.16 5.16 -2.87
N PHE A 31 2.68 3.98 -2.48
CA PHE A 31 3.02 2.72 -3.13
C PHE A 31 1.76 1.92 -3.42
N ARG A 32 1.69 1.35 -4.62
CA ARG A 32 0.60 0.46 -4.98
C ARG A 32 0.88 -0.93 -4.42
N ALA A 33 0.22 -1.25 -3.30
CA ALA A 33 0.45 -2.50 -2.59
C ALA A 33 -0.04 -3.70 -3.39
N ASN A 34 -1.22 -3.55 -4.01
CA ASN A 34 -1.84 -4.60 -4.82
C ASN A 34 -2.88 -3.99 -5.74
N ARG A 35 -3.74 -4.82 -6.32
CA ARG A 35 -4.75 -4.34 -7.27
C ARG A 35 -5.85 -3.49 -6.64
N GLN A 36 -5.99 -3.54 -5.31
CA GLN A 36 -7.08 -2.86 -4.60
C GLN A 36 -6.61 -1.65 -3.82
N TYR A 37 -5.33 -1.58 -3.42
CA TYR A 37 -4.85 -0.58 -2.47
C TYR A 37 -3.63 0.17 -2.96
N ILE A 38 -3.68 1.49 -2.79
CA ILE A 38 -2.49 2.36 -2.76
C ILE A 38 -2.35 2.83 -1.32
N ILE A 39 -1.14 2.78 -0.78
CA ILE A 39 -0.89 3.13 0.62
C ILE A 39 0.11 4.28 0.71
N ALA A 40 -0.12 5.16 1.69
CA ALA A 40 0.82 6.23 2.02
C ALA A 40 1.90 5.67 2.95
N ARG A 41 3.17 6.01 2.69
CA ARG A 41 4.30 5.57 3.53
C ARG A 41 4.07 5.88 5.00
N LYS A 42 3.61 7.10 5.29
CA LYS A 42 3.44 7.55 6.67
C LYS A 42 2.29 6.87 7.40
N ALA A 43 1.42 6.16 6.67
CA ALA A 43 0.32 5.41 7.27
C ALA A 43 0.72 3.98 7.61
N VAL A 44 1.91 3.54 7.22
CA VAL A 44 2.40 2.18 7.51
C VAL A 44 3.04 2.16 8.88
N ARG A 45 2.58 1.23 9.74
CA ARG A 45 3.18 0.99 11.05
C ARG A 45 4.40 0.08 10.93
N ASP A 46 4.22 -1.07 10.32
CA ASP A 46 5.29 -2.03 10.07
C ASP A 46 4.85 -3.04 9.00
N ILE A 47 5.73 -3.98 8.67
CA ILE A 47 5.43 -5.06 7.74
C ILE A 47 5.77 -6.38 8.40
N SER A 48 5.05 -7.43 8.04
CA SER A 48 5.32 -8.78 8.53
C SER A 48 5.31 -9.77 7.37
N GLN A 49 5.95 -10.90 7.60
CA GLN A 49 5.96 -11.99 6.64
C GLN A 49 4.57 -12.58 6.51
N TRP A 50 4.19 -12.84 5.27
CA TRP A 50 2.98 -13.59 4.94
C TRP A 50 3.40 -14.86 4.21
N PHE A 51 2.54 -15.85 4.14
CA PHE A 51 2.91 -17.11 3.48
C PHE A 51 3.19 -16.89 1.98
N LYS A 52 3.97 -17.78 1.37
CA LYS A 52 4.37 -17.75 -0.05
C LYS A 52 5.17 -16.50 -0.41
N SER A 53 6.03 -16.03 0.50
CA SER A 53 6.91 -14.88 0.29
C SER A 53 6.18 -13.57 0.04
N LYS A 54 4.93 -13.48 0.46
CA LYS A 54 4.17 -12.23 0.44
C LYS A 54 4.48 -11.42 1.70
N LEU A 55 4.14 -10.14 1.66
CA LEU A 55 4.27 -9.25 2.82
C LEU A 55 2.90 -8.73 3.22
N ARG A 56 2.64 -8.75 4.52
CA ARG A 56 1.46 -8.10 5.08
C ARG A 56 1.85 -6.71 5.58
N VAL A 57 1.12 -5.70 5.14
CA VAL A 57 1.35 -4.32 5.55
C VAL A 57 0.46 -4.02 6.76
N ASN A 58 1.07 -3.71 7.89
CA ASN A 58 0.34 -3.33 9.09
C ASN A 58 0.25 -1.80 9.13
N MET A 59 -0.97 -1.30 9.01
CA MET A 59 -1.23 0.13 8.98
C MET A 59 -1.42 0.68 10.38
N LEU A 60 -1.21 1.99 10.55
CA LEU A 60 -1.46 2.67 11.82
C LEU A 60 -2.93 2.57 12.23
N ILE A 61 -3.83 2.60 11.23
CA ILE A 61 -5.26 2.40 11.45
C ILE A 61 -5.63 1.09 10.77
N THR A 62 -6.35 0.22 11.48
CA THR A 62 -6.73 -1.09 10.95
C THR A 62 -7.59 -0.95 9.70
N PRO A 63 -7.15 -1.50 8.56
CA PRO A 63 -7.95 -1.48 7.34
C PRO A 63 -9.09 -2.50 7.41
N PRO A 64 -10.12 -2.36 6.54
CA PRO A 64 -11.22 -3.33 6.51
C PRO A 64 -10.78 -4.72 6.10
N ASP A 65 -9.74 -4.83 5.26
CA ASP A 65 -9.17 -6.09 4.82
C ASP A 65 -7.66 -6.07 5.02
N ASP A 66 -7.04 -7.24 5.13
CA ASP A 66 -5.58 -7.33 5.19
C ASP A 66 -4.98 -6.82 3.89
N ILE A 67 -3.98 -5.94 4.01
CA ILE A 67 -3.26 -5.43 2.86
C ILE A 67 -2.02 -6.30 2.66
N VAL A 68 -2.00 -7.05 1.56
CA VAL A 68 -0.92 -8.00 1.27
C VAL A 68 -0.24 -7.59 -0.02
N VAL A 69 1.09 -7.44 0.03
CA VAL A 69 1.90 -7.17 -1.15
C VAL A 69 2.32 -8.52 -1.73
N PRO A 70 2.02 -8.78 -3.03
CA PRO A 70 2.39 -10.05 -3.63
C PRO A 70 3.90 -10.25 -3.71
N ASN A 71 4.33 -11.51 -3.80
CA ASN A 71 5.76 -11.83 -3.81
C ASN A 71 6.50 -11.17 -4.98
N THR A 72 5.83 -10.94 -6.10
CA THR A 72 6.45 -10.28 -7.26
C THR A 72 6.83 -8.83 -6.99
N SER A 73 6.19 -8.18 -6.03
CA SER A 73 6.45 -6.78 -5.66
C SER A 73 7.09 -6.65 -4.29
N ALA A 74 7.34 -7.75 -3.59
CA ALA A 74 7.80 -7.70 -2.20
C ALA A 74 9.16 -7.03 -2.07
N ALA A 75 10.11 -7.35 -2.94
CA ALA A 75 11.45 -6.77 -2.90
C ALA A 75 11.39 -5.26 -3.17
N GLU A 76 10.61 -4.84 -4.14
CA GLU A 76 10.42 -3.44 -4.48
C GLU A 76 9.77 -2.68 -3.31
N PHE A 77 8.79 -3.29 -2.67
CA PHE A 77 8.13 -2.68 -1.52
C PHE A 77 9.10 -2.52 -0.34
N LYS A 78 9.93 -3.52 -0.07
CA LYS A 78 10.92 -3.44 1.00
C LYS A 78 11.88 -2.28 0.76
N GLN A 79 12.37 -2.12 -0.46
CA GLN A 79 13.25 -1.02 -0.81
C GLN A 79 12.55 0.33 -0.64
N TRP A 80 11.31 0.42 -1.08
CA TRP A 80 10.54 1.65 -0.98
C TRP A 80 10.35 2.09 0.47
N ILE A 81 10.02 1.15 1.37
CA ILE A 81 9.74 1.47 2.76
C ILE A 81 11.01 1.90 3.51
N VAL A 82 12.17 1.36 3.11
CA VAL A 82 13.46 1.68 3.73
C VAL A 82 14.02 3.01 3.23
N MET A 83 13.80 3.32 1.95
CA MET A 83 14.36 4.52 1.33
C MET A 83 13.68 5.81 1.78
N GLY A 84 12.53 5.70 2.40
CA GLY A 84 11.80 6.86 2.88
C GLY A 84 12.50 7.58 3.97
#